data_afe48151942693baddcd4d6a58a0ff64
#
_entry.id   afe48151942693baddcd4d6a58a0ff64
#
_cell.length_a   1.000
_cell.length_b   1.000
_cell.length_c   1.000
_cell.angle_alpha   90.00
_cell.angle_beta   90.00
_cell.angle_gamma   90.00
#
_symmetry.space_group_name_H-M   'P 1'
#
loop_
_entity.id
_entity.type
_entity.pdbx_description
1 polymer ?
#
loop_
_entity_poly.entity_id
_entity_poly.type
_entity_poly.pdbx_seq_one_letter_code
_entity_poly.pdbx_strand_id
1 'polypeptide(L)'
;MYVTVSGQGKYRVIQFREDTRIPGTTKRKAHVVKTIGNYEQLLAENPNILEELKAEARQLTLSKKAAAAPVSLEVSTEEILGVTDVVPSYYFGHSLVLQLWNKLKLEDFFAERSGKRNAQEVIEAIFYLLLHRCGEPSSVLACANEQTKYAGLNNIKLDRLYDVLDILDAAKDPLIEHLAKFFDKNTDRKCGRAYYDVTTYAFESTRWGELRMFGFSKDHKNNEVQVVMGLLIDNNGIPVTYEIFPGNTMDQSTLIQSVNRLKEIYRMEKITVVADRGLNGGANLEYLYNSGHDFVISYTLKKSSQEFKEMVWEEQGWSTSVDKSTGEILTKEKVLQQDLKIKVPVAVDESHQAQDKKRGRPRKYDHEKVPVKIHLTWSAKRAAKDRGDRERMLERLNKKLEKPYQLKASVKRGINQFLEMELETDNWKLSEEKIRVAERYDGYYAVITNNLELSTKEITEIYRGLWKIEESFRILKSDIKARPVYLSSDAHIRGHFALCFLALSIMRYTQYLLERSGSTSVSAAKIMDAIREPLVLVQGNYPKVIVTPARINQTYLELSNLLGMKPLRKNMTLTQFRSATKLDLTKNLK
;
A
#
# COMPACT_ATOMS: atom_id res chain seq x y z
N MET A 1 38.75 14.00 8.86
CA MET A 1 39.00 14.72 10.12
C MET A 1 37.92 14.33 11.10
N TYR A 2 38.26 14.19 12.40
CA TYR A 2 37.29 13.83 13.46
C TYR A 2 37.69 14.52 14.77
N VAL A 3 36.72 14.64 15.67
CA VAL A 3 36.92 15.27 16.98
C VAL A 3 37.28 14.22 18.01
N THR A 4 38.26 14.48 18.83
CA THR A 4 38.63 13.67 20.00
C THR A 4 38.81 14.53 21.23
N VAL A 5 38.48 13.97 22.39
CA VAL A 5 38.85 14.53 23.69
C VAL A 5 40.04 13.69 24.20
N SER A 6 41.17 14.34 24.46
CA SER A 6 42.42 13.70 24.93
C SER A 6 42.95 14.40 26.18
N GLY A 7 43.66 13.64 27.03
CA GLY A 7 44.14 14.11 28.34
C GLY A 7 43.37 13.49 29.51
N GLN A 8 43.72 13.79 30.74
CA GLN A 8 43.11 13.27 31.96
C GLN A 8 42.70 14.41 32.91
N GLY A 9 41.60 14.22 33.64
CA GLY A 9 41.09 15.18 34.60
C GLY A 9 40.90 16.57 34.01
N LYS A 10 41.30 17.65 34.72
CA LYS A 10 41.15 19.05 34.29
C LYS A 10 42.01 19.46 33.08
N TYR A 11 42.90 18.59 32.62
CA TYR A 11 43.77 18.83 31.45
C TYR A 11 43.20 18.20 30.16
N ARG A 12 41.93 17.81 30.13
CA ARG A 12 41.31 17.33 28.91
C ARG A 12 41.17 18.44 27.88
N VAL A 13 41.55 18.15 26.65
CA VAL A 13 41.48 19.07 25.50
C VAL A 13 40.71 18.48 24.35
N ILE A 14 39.95 19.31 23.64
CA ILE A 14 39.29 18.93 22.39
C ILE A 14 40.26 19.17 21.24
N GLN A 15 40.38 18.17 20.36
CA GLN A 15 41.28 18.25 19.22
C GLN A 15 40.59 17.73 17.95
N PHE A 16 40.89 18.40 16.83
CA PHE A 16 40.67 17.83 15.50
C PHE A 16 41.85 16.94 15.15
N ARG A 17 41.58 15.69 14.77
CA ARG A 17 42.58 14.72 14.33
C ARG A 17 42.26 14.19 12.93
N GLU A 18 43.28 13.76 12.22
CA GLU A 18 43.20 13.15 10.90
C GLU A 18 44.09 11.91 10.85
N ASP A 19 43.53 10.82 10.29
CA ASP A 19 44.28 9.59 10.08
C ASP A 19 44.92 9.58 8.68
N THR A 20 46.22 9.43 8.61
CA THR A 20 46.96 9.20 7.37
C THR A 20 47.39 7.74 7.30
N ARG A 21 47.23 7.12 6.10
CA ARG A 21 47.67 5.75 5.87
C ARG A 21 49.20 5.73 5.74
N ILE A 22 49.85 4.81 6.44
CA ILE A 22 51.31 4.60 6.29
C ILE A 22 51.53 3.87 4.97
N PRO A 23 52.33 4.45 4.03
CA PRO A 23 52.57 3.82 2.73
C PRO A 23 53.07 2.37 2.88
N GLY A 24 52.54 1.45 2.07
CA GLY A 24 52.92 0.03 2.08
C GLY A 24 52.29 -0.81 3.20
N THR A 25 51.45 -0.23 4.08
CA THR A 25 50.82 -0.97 5.19
C THR A 25 49.30 -0.76 5.26
N THR A 26 48.61 -1.60 6.04
CA THR A 26 47.21 -1.43 6.40
C THR A 26 46.99 -0.49 7.61
N LYS A 27 48.12 -0.07 8.24
CA LYS A 27 48.11 0.75 9.46
C LYS A 27 47.83 2.23 9.15
N ARG A 28 47.18 2.92 10.09
CA ARG A 28 46.93 4.37 10.04
C ARG A 28 47.62 5.04 11.20
N LYS A 29 48.12 6.27 10.98
CA LYS A 29 48.68 7.12 12.02
C LYS A 29 47.83 8.34 12.20
N ALA A 30 47.34 8.58 13.44
CA ALA A 30 46.57 9.75 13.79
C ALA A 30 47.46 10.96 14.01
N HIS A 31 47.14 12.09 13.41
CA HIS A 31 47.80 13.37 13.60
C HIS A 31 46.82 14.39 14.18
N VAL A 32 47.30 15.21 15.12
CA VAL A 32 46.57 16.37 15.61
C VAL A 32 46.64 17.47 14.56
N VAL A 33 45.50 17.90 14.04
CA VAL A 33 45.41 18.98 13.04
C VAL A 33 45.26 20.32 13.74
N LYS A 34 44.44 20.39 14.80
CA LYS A 34 44.17 21.58 15.57
C LYS A 34 43.75 21.21 17.00
N THR A 35 44.27 21.89 17.98
CA THR A 35 43.76 21.85 19.36
C THR A 35 42.80 23.02 19.53
N ILE A 36 41.58 22.75 19.97
CA ILE A 36 40.48 23.74 20.08
C ILE A 36 40.56 24.44 21.43
N GLY A 37 40.66 23.70 22.52
CA GLY A 37 40.73 24.28 23.86
C GLY A 37 40.49 23.24 24.96
N ASN A 38 40.40 23.72 26.20
CA ASN A 38 40.10 22.89 27.34
C ASN A 38 38.65 22.40 27.28
N TYR A 39 38.45 21.11 27.50
CA TYR A 39 37.15 20.46 27.39
C TYR A 39 36.13 21.01 28.39
N GLU A 40 36.52 21.17 29.66
CA GLU A 40 35.61 21.62 30.73
C GLU A 40 35.18 23.07 30.54
N GLN A 41 36.11 23.94 30.11
CA GLN A 41 35.81 25.34 29.85
C GLN A 41 34.83 25.49 28.67
N LEU A 42 35.11 24.84 27.56
CA LEU A 42 34.27 24.92 26.38
C LEU A 42 32.88 24.31 26.60
N LEU A 43 32.78 23.24 27.38
CA LEU A 43 31.49 22.64 27.73
C LEU A 43 30.67 23.51 28.66
N ALA A 44 31.31 24.25 29.56
CA ALA A 44 30.65 25.22 30.46
C ALA A 44 30.09 26.43 29.68
N GLU A 45 30.80 26.86 28.62
CA GLU A 45 30.37 27.96 27.75
C GLU A 45 29.26 27.51 26.76
N ASN A 46 29.36 26.28 26.22
CA ASN A 46 28.39 25.75 25.28
C ASN A 46 28.18 24.25 25.50
N PRO A 47 27.06 23.80 26.07
CA PRO A 47 26.77 22.38 26.28
C PRO A 47 26.76 21.53 24.98
N ASN A 48 26.52 22.15 23.82
CA ASN A 48 26.43 21.46 22.51
C ASN A 48 27.75 21.52 21.73
N ILE A 49 28.82 22.06 22.28
CA ILE A 49 30.10 22.32 21.59
C ILE A 49 30.65 21.09 20.85
N LEU A 50 30.52 19.88 21.42
CA LEU A 50 31.01 18.66 20.78
C LEU A 50 30.24 18.31 19.48
N GLU A 51 28.93 18.54 19.44
CA GLU A 51 28.13 18.27 18.23
C GLU A 51 28.43 19.31 17.14
N GLU A 52 28.59 20.57 17.52
CA GLU A 52 28.99 21.63 16.60
C GLU A 52 30.37 21.38 16.00
N LEU A 53 31.37 21.02 16.83
CA LEU A 53 32.70 20.70 16.36
C LEU A 53 32.75 19.43 15.51
N LYS A 54 31.91 18.43 15.80
CA LYS A 54 31.75 17.25 14.91
C LYS A 54 31.16 17.64 13.55
N ALA A 55 30.21 18.55 13.52
CA ALA A 55 29.64 19.07 12.27
C ALA A 55 30.71 19.86 11.48
N GLU A 56 31.47 20.73 12.14
CA GLU A 56 32.60 21.45 11.55
C GLU A 56 33.66 20.50 10.99
N ALA A 57 34.07 19.48 11.74
CA ALA A 57 35.03 18.48 11.28
C ALA A 57 34.54 17.72 10.03
N ARG A 58 33.23 17.45 9.94
CA ARG A 58 32.61 16.87 8.74
C ARG A 58 32.69 17.82 7.54
N GLN A 59 32.36 19.10 7.74
CA GLN A 59 32.46 20.12 6.68
C GLN A 59 33.91 20.31 6.18
N LEU A 60 34.87 20.40 7.09
CA LEU A 60 36.29 20.49 6.76
C LEU A 60 36.79 19.24 6.01
N THR A 61 36.28 18.06 6.34
CA THR A 61 36.60 16.83 5.61
C THR A 61 36.02 16.86 4.20
N LEU A 62 34.81 17.39 4.03
CA LEU A 62 34.16 17.52 2.73
C LEU A 62 34.89 18.55 1.84
N SER A 63 35.30 19.71 2.41
CA SER A 63 36.05 20.73 1.66
C SER A 63 37.43 20.22 1.23
N LYS A 64 38.18 19.56 2.12
CA LYS A 64 39.47 18.90 1.74
C LYS A 64 39.28 17.86 0.63
N LYS A 65 38.22 17.08 0.68
CA LYS A 65 37.92 16.10 -0.37
C LYS A 65 37.48 16.76 -1.68
N ALA A 66 36.79 17.89 -1.61
CA ALA A 66 36.45 18.67 -2.79
C ALA A 66 37.65 19.34 -3.45
N ALA A 67 38.64 19.72 -2.64
CA ALA A 67 39.96 20.25 -3.09
C ALA A 67 40.97 19.17 -3.51
N ALA A 68 40.64 17.88 -3.43
CA ALA A 68 41.51 16.80 -3.92
C ALA A 68 41.76 16.97 -5.43
N ALA A 69 42.98 16.61 -5.87
CA ALA A 69 43.42 16.75 -7.25
C ALA A 69 42.34 16.19 -8.24
N PRO A 70 41.99 16.95 -9.28
CA PRO A 70 41.01 16.51 -10.28
C PRO A 70 41.55 15.25 -11.01
N VAL A 71 40.63 14.34 -11.36
CA VAL A 71 40.94 13.24 -12.27
C VAL A 71 40.76 13.78 -13.69
N SER A 72 41.81 13.74 -14.51
CA SER A 72 41.75 14.10 -15.92
C SER A 72 41.31 12.88 -16.74
N LEU A 73 40.36 13.07 -17.64
CA LEU A 73 39.98 12.10 -18.67
C LEU A 73 40.43 12.63 -20.02
N GLU A 74 41.17 11.83 -20.77
CA GLU A 74 41.53 12.11 -22.15
C GLU A 74 40.38 11.63 -23.03
N VAL A 75 39.81 12.52 -23.86
CA VAL A 75 38.70 12.24 -24.75
C VAL A 75 39.10 12.65 -26.15
N SER A 76 39.03 11.71 -27.11
CA SER A 76 39.22 12.03 -28.52
C SER A 76 37.92 12.65 -29.09
N THR A 77 38.09 13.69 -29.91
CA THR A 77 36.99 14.30 -30.64
C THR A 77 36.91 13.86 -32.12
N GLU A 78 37.91 13.08 -32.56
CA GLU A 78 38.07 12.61 -33.93
C GLU A 78 37.51 11.21 -34.19
N GLU A 79 37.20 10.47 -33.12
CA GLU A 79 36.65 9.10 -33.21
C GLU A 79 35.21 9.14 -33.69
N ILE A 80 34.92 8.35 -34.74
CA ILE A 80 33.57 8.21 -35.28
C ILE A 80 32.83 7.15 -34.44
N LEU A 81 31.61 7.47 -33.96
CA LEU A 81 30.78 6.61 -33.14
C LEU A 81 30.41 5.29 -33.84
N GLY A 82 30.89 4.17 -33.33
CA GLY A 82 30.43 2.83 -33.69
C GLY A 82 29.22 2.40 -32.85
N VAL A 83 28.53 1.34 -33.27
CA VAL A 83 27.32 0.82 -32.59
C VAL A 83 27.58 0.41 -31.13
N THR A 84 28.84 0.02 -30.82
CA THR A 84 29.28 -0.42 -29.49
C THR A 84 29.93 0.66 -28.63
N ASP A 85 30.13 1.86 -29.16
CA ASP A 85 30.94 2.91 -28.53
C ASP A 85 30.12 3.89 -27.69
N VAL A 86 28.86 3.53 -27.40
CA VAL A 86 27.98 4.33 -26.55
C VAL A 86 28.50 4.33 -25.11
N VAL A 87 28.56 5.52 -24.50
CA VAL A 87 28.93 5.64 -23.08
C VAL A 87 28.02 4.77 -22.22
N PRO A 88 28.57 3.78 -21.49
CA PRO A 88 27.78 2.89 -20.67
C PRO A 88 26.95 3.66 -19.64
N SER A 89 25.67 3.37 -19.59
CA SER A 89 24.75 4.01 -18.67
C SER A 89 23.90 2.97 -17.95
N TYR A 90 23.65 3.20 -16.65
CA TYR A 90 22.93 2.24 -15.80
C TYR A 90 21.94 2.96 -14.90
N TYR A 91 20.73 2.41 -14.80
CA TYR A 91 19.76 2.85 -13.78
C TYR A 91 20.22 2.40 -12.39
N PHE A 92 20.10 3.29 -11.40
CA PHE A 92 20.57 2.99 -10.03
C PHE A 92 19.56 3.35 -8.93
N GLY A 93 18.39 3.88 -9.28
CA GLY A 93 17.37 4.29 -8.28
C GLY A 93 16.83 3.14 -7.44
N HIS A 94 16.97 1.89 -7.91
CA HIS A 94 16.68 0.68 -7.12
C HIS A 94 17.56 0.53 -5.86
N SER A 95 18.60 1.35 -5.71
CA SER A 95 19.33 1.47 -4.44
C SER A 95 18.40 1.85 -3.27
N LEU A 96 17.30 2.58 -3.51
CA LEU A 96 16.26 2.85 -2.51
C LEU A 96 15.55 1.56 -2.08
N VAL A 97 15.16 0.73 -3.07
CA VAL A 97 14.52 -0.57 -2.81
C VAL A 97 15.49 -1.48 -2.05
N LEU A 98 16.78 -1.48 -2.41
CA LEU A 98 17.81 -2.25 -1.71
C LEU A 98 17.98 -1.80 -0.25
N GLN A 99 17.92 -0.50 0.05
CA GLN A 99 17.97 -0.02 1.43
C GLN A 99 16.73 -0.46 2.23
N LEU A 100 15.55 -0.43 1.63
CA LEU A 100 14.31 -0.92 2.26
C LEU A 100 14.35 -2.45 2.45
N TRP A 101 14.83 -3.19 1.47
CA TRP A 101 15.08 -4.64 1.54
C TRP A 101 15.96 -5.00 2.75
N ASN A 102 17.08 -4.30 2.90
CA ASN A 102 18.02 -4.50 4.01
C ASN A 102 17.38 -4.10 5.36
N LYS A 103 16.65 -2.98 5.40
CA LYS A 103 15.96 -2.50 6.60
C LYS A 103 14.88 -3.48 7.06
N LEU A 104 14.15 -4.07 6.12
CA LEU A 104 13.14 -5.10 6.35
C LEU A 104 13.74 -6.49 6.60
N LYS A 105 15.09 -6.67 6.51
CA LYS A 105 15.79 -7.95 6.66
C LYS A 105 15.25 -9.06 5.74
N LEU A 106 14.90 -8.71 4.52
CA LEU A 106 14.33 -9.65 3.57
C LEU A 106 15.36 -10.63 3.01
N GLU A 107 16.65 -10.24 2.97
CA GLU A 107 17.74 -11.13 2.58
C GLU A 107 17.82 -12.34 3.53
N ASP A 108 17.89 -12.09 4.85
CA ASP A 108 17.93 -13.14 5.88
C ASP A 108 16.66 -14.01 5.81
N PHE A 109 15.50 -13.35 5.68
CA PHE A 109 14.21 -14.03 5.60
C PHE A 109 14.11 -15.03 4.45
N PHE A 110 14.55 -14.64 3.24
CA PHE A 110 14.53 -15.53 2.07
C PHE A 110 15.69 -16.51 2.06
N ALA A 111 16.85 -16.18 2.62
CA ALA A 111 17.98 -17.10 2.76
C ALA A 111 17.62 -18.36 3.56
N GLU A 112 16.86 -18.21 4.64
CA GLU A 112 16.39 -19.32 5.46
C GLU A 112 15.44 -20.27 4.72
N ARG A 113 14.72 -19.77 3.70
CA ARG A 113 13.70 -20.50 2.91
C ARG A 113 14.18 -20.97 1.56
N SER A 114 15.36 -20.52 1.16
CA SER A 114 16.03 -20.96 -0.06
C SER A 114 16.94 -22.12 0.26
N GLY A 115 16.89 -23.19 -0.50
CA GLY A 115 17.83 -24.31 -0.31
C GLY A 115 19.29 -23.84 -0.34
N LYS A 116 20.14 -24.37 0.54
CA LYS A 116 21.54 -23.92 0.77
C LYS A 116 22.38 -23.73 -0.50
N ARG A 117 22.15 -24.51 -1.56
CA ARG A 117 22.97 -24.46 -2.79
C ARG A 117 22.69 -23.25 -3.69
N ASN A 118 21.47 -22.69 -3.65
CA ASN A 118 21.01 -21.66 -4.61
C ASN A 118 20.47 -20.40 -3.90
N ALA A 119 20.70 -20.23 -2.60
CA ALA A 119 20.12 -19.17 -1.81
C ALA A 119 20.38 -17.77 -2.40
N GLN A 120 21.62 -17.50 -2.82
CA GLN A 120 21.98 -16.19 -3.38
C GLN A 120 21.24 -15.88 -4.68
N GLU A 121 21.15 -16.85 -5.59
CA GLU A 121 20.44 -16.69 -6.88
C GLU A 121 18.94 -16.48 -6.67
N VAL A 122 18.33 -17.20 -5.70
CA VAL A 122 16.93 -17.03 -5.33
C VAL A 122 16.66 -15.64 -4.75
N ILE A 123 17.52 -15.19 -3.83
CA ILE A 123 17.42 -13.85 -3.21
C ILE A 123 17.51 -12.75 -4.28
N GLU A 124 18.51 -12.86 -5.18
CA GLU A 124 18.68 -11.91 -6.28
C GLU A 124 17.49 -11.92 -7.24
N ALA A 125 16.92 -13.10 -7.54
CA ALA A 125 15.75 -13.23 -8.40
C ALA A 125 14.48 -12.59 -7.78
N ILE A 126 14.22 -12.83 -6.50
CA ILE A 126 13.10 -12.20 -5.78
C ILE A 126 13.31 -10.68 -5.72
N PHE A 127 14.51 -10.22 -5.36
CA PHE A 127 14.83 -8.80 -5.32
C PHE A 127 14.63 -8.13 -6.69
N TYR A 128 15.05 -8.80 -7.77
CA TYR A 128 14.92 -8.29 -9.13
C TYR A 128 13.45 -8.15 -9.56
N LEU A 129 12.62 -9.16 -9.30
CA LEU A 129 11.18 -9.08 -9.56
C LEU A 129 10.50 -7.99 -8.71
N LEU A 130 10.92 -7.83 -7.46
CA LEU A 130 10.41 -6.79 -6.57
C LEU A 130 10.79 -5.39 -7.07
N LEU A 131 12.04 -5.20 -7.51
CA LEU A 131 12.50 -3.96 -8.13
C LEU A 131 11.60 -3.55 -9.29
N HIS A 132 11.29 -4.48 -10.19
CA HIS A 132 10.40 -4.22 -11.31
C HIS A 132 9.00 -3.80 -10.85
N ARG A 133 8.43 -4.47 -9.84
CA ARG A 133 7.12 -4.06 -9.30
C ARG A 133 7.13 -2.67 -8.67
N CYS A 134 8.24 -2.26 -8.07
CA CYS A 134 8.38 -0.94 -7.44
C CYS A 134 8.77 0.19 -8.39
N GLY A 135 9.35 -0.10 -9.56
CA GLY A 135 9.87 0.91 -10.49
C GLY A 135 9.21 0.88 -11.87
N GLU A 136 9.37 -0.22 -12.59
CA GLU A 136 8.90 -0.37 -13.97
C GLU A 136 8.17 -1.72 -14.16
N PRO A 137 6.92 -1.84 -13.66
CA PRO A 137 6.24 -3.13 -13.63
C PRO A 137 5.96 -3.68 -15.02
N SER A 138 6.38 -4.92 -15.24
CA SER A 138 6.19 -5.66 -16.49
C SER A 138 5.92 -7.16 -16.22
N SER A 139 5.72 -7.96 -17.27
CA SER A 139 5.64 -9.42 -17.14
C SER A 139 7.01 -10.01 -16.75
N VAL A 140 7.02 -11.23 -16.18
CA VAL A 140 8.26 -11.93 -15.84
C VAL A 140 9.18 -12.07 -17.05
N LEU A 141 8.60 -12.39 -18.22
CA LEU A 141 9.33 -12.51 -19.47
C LEU A 141 9.95 -11.17 -19.91
N ALA A 142 9.18 -10.07 -19.85
CA ALA A 142 9.71 -8.75 -20.20
C ALA A 142 10.81 -8.32 -19.21
N CYS A 143 10.65 -8.57 -17.90
CA CYS A 143 11.69 -8.33 -16.91
C CYS A 143 13.01 -9.03 -17.27
N ALA A 144 12.96 -10.28 -17.72
CA ALA A 144 14.16 -11.05 -18.06
C ALA A 144 15.02 -10.39 -19.13
N ASN A 145 14.42 -9.65 -20.06
CA ASN A 145 15.09 -8.99 -21.17
C ASN A 145 15.73 -7.64 -20.80
N GLU A 146 15.45 -7.12 -19.62
CA GLU A 146 15.86 -5.76 -19.22
C GLU A 146 16.93 -5.70 -18.14
N GLN A 147 17.51 -6.86 -17.77
CA GLN A 147 18.43 -6.96 -16.63
C GLN A 147 19.69 -6.12 -16.77
N THR A 148 20.24 -6.03 -17.98
CA THR A 148 21.52 -5.38 -18.27
C THR A 148 21.51 -3.86 -18.05
N LYS A 149 20.33 -3.24 -18.00
CA LYS A 149 20.19 -1.79 -17.81
C LYS A 149 20.36 -1.33 -16.35
N TYR A 150 20.39 -2.25 -15.39
CA TYR A 150 20.48 -1.91 -13.96
C TYR A 150 21.90 -2.03 -13.41
N ALA A 151 22.29 -1.06 -12.58
CA ALA A 151 23.59 -1.03 -11.92
C ALA A 151 23.73 -2.15 -10.87
N GLY A 152 24.78 -2.94 -10.96
CA GLY A 152 25.19 -3.88 -9.91
C GLY A 152 24.35 -5.13 -9.76
N LEU A 153 23.48 -5.45 -10.73
CA LEU A 153 22.71 -6.69 -10.76
C LEU A 153 23.38 -7.76 -11.63
N ASN A 154 23.17 -9.01 -11.25
CA ASN A 154 23.58 -10.16 -12.06
C ASN A 154 22.46 -10.54 -13.04
N ASN A 155 22.81 -11.13 -14.17
CA ASN A 155 21.84 -11.73 -15.08
C ASN A 155 21.30 -13.03 -14.47
N ILE A 156 19.98 -13.15 -14.42
CA ILE A 156 19.26 -14.27 -13.84
C ILE A 156 18.52 -14.99 -14.98
N LYS A 157 18.58 -16.31 -15.00
CA LYS A 157 17.89 -17.13 -15.99
C LYS A 157 16.37 -16.98 -15.86
N LEU A 158 15.66 -16.97 -16.98
CA LEU A 158 14.21 -16.82 -17.02
C LEU A 158 13.50 -17.88 -16.15
N ASP A 159 13.90 -19.14 -16.24
CA ASP A 159 13.30 -20.23 -15.45
C ASP A 159 13.40 -19.94 -13.95
N ARG A 160 14.55 -19.41 -13.50
CA ARG A 160 14.72 -19.01 -12.09
C ARG A 160 13.75 -17.90 -11.67
N LEU A 161 13.44 -16.95 -12.55
CA LEU A 161 12.46 -15.92 -12.28
C LEU A 161 11.03 -16.48 -12.14
N TYR A 162 10.71 -17.60 -12.79
CA TYR A 162 9.46 -18.31 -12.58
C TYR A 162 9.50 -19.18 -11.31
N ASP A 163 10.59 -19.93 -11.06
CA ASP A 163 10.74 -20.80 -9.89
C ASP A 163 10.56 -20.05 -8.57
N VAL A 164 11.03 -18.79 -8.47
CA VAL A 164 10.90 -18.01 -7.23
C VAL A 164 9.46 -17.60 -6.92
N LEU A 165 8.53 -17.71 -7.87
CA LEU A 165 7.12 -17.50 -7.59
C LEU A 165 6.54 -18.62 -6.70
N ASP A 166 7.01 -19.87 -6.86
CA ASP A 166 6.62 -20.98 -5.97
C ASP A 166 7.16 -20.75 -4.54
N ILE A 167 8.38 -20.22 -4.43
CA ILE A 167 8.97 -19.86 -3.13
C ILE A 167 8.18 -18.74 -2.46
N LEU A 168 7.75 -17.74 -3.23
CA LEU A 168 6.92 -16.64 -2.74
C LEU A 168 5.52 -17.11 -2.30
N ASP A 169 4.91 -18.06 -3.02
CA ASP A 169 3.65 -18.69 -2.63
C ASP A 169 3.81 -19.40 -1.28
N ALA A 170 4.80 -20.28 -1.16
CA ALA A 170 5.08 -21.01 0.08
C ALA A 170 5.47 -20.08 1.25
N ALA A 171 6.09 -18.95 0.96
CA ALA A 171 6.50 -17.96 1.95
C ALA A 171 5.41 -16.95 2.35
N LYS A 172 4.22 -16.97 1.75
CA LYS A 172 3.16 -15.96 1.95
C LYS A 172 2.95 -15.63 3.44
N ASP A 173 2.56 -16.62 4.21
CA ASP A 173 2.17 -16.41 5.61
C ASP A 173 3.36 -16.03 6.50
N PRO A 174 4.51 -16.72 6.43
CA PRO A 174 5.72 -16.28 7.13
C PRO A 174 6.17 -14.86 6.76
N LEU A 175 6.01 -14.45 5.49
CA LEU A 175 6.34 -13.09 5.03
C LEU A 175 5.44 -12.04 5.67
N ILE A 176 4.13 -12.31 5.71
CA ILE A 176 3.15 -11.44 6.37
C ILE A 176 3.52 -11.26 7.85
N GLU A 177 3.81 -12.35 8.58
CA GLU A 177 4.23 -12.30 9.98
C GLU A 177 5.55 -11.54 10.18
N HIS A 178 6.52 -11.73 9.29
CA HIS A 178 7.80 -11.03 9.31
C HIS A 178 7.60 -9.51 9.14
N LEU A 179 6.82 -9.11 8.15
CA LEU A 179 6.48 -7.71 7.90
C LEU A 179 5.67 -7.10 9.05
N ALA A 180 4.73 -7.87 9.63
CA ALA A 180 3.95 -7.46 10.78
C ALA A 180 4.85 -7.07 11.96
N LYS A 181 5.78 -7.94 12.36
CA LYS A 181 6.76 -7.69 13.44
C LYS A 181 7.61 -6.44 13.17
N PHE A 182 7.99 -6.23 11.92
CA PHE A 182 8.75 -5.04 11.55
C PHE A 182 7.92 -3.77 11.68
N PHE A 183 6.71 -3.74 11.14
CA PHE A 183 5.86 -2.54 11.16
C PHE A 183 5.35 -2.21 12.56
N ASP A 184 5.04 -3.20 13.39
CA ASP A 184 4.65 -3.00 14.79
C ASP A 184 5.74 -2.28 15.59
N LYS A 185 7.01 -2.57 15.29
CA LYS A 185 8.16 -1.95 15.96
C LYS A 185 8.51 -0.58 15.39
N ASN A 186 8.30 -0.34 14.10
CA ASN A 186 8.86 0.81 13.37
C ASN A 186 7.81 1.83 12.91
N THR A 187 6.53 1.61 13.22
CA THR A 187 5.44 2.54 12.92
C THR A 187 4.53 2.69 14.13
N ASP A 188 3.64 3.69 14.08
CA ASP A 188 2.58 3.90 15.07
C ASP A 188 1.27 3.18 14.70
N ARG A 189 1.39 2.04 14.01
CA ARG A 189 0.23 1.27 13.56
C ARG A 189 -0.62 0.80 14.74
N LYS A 190 -1.93 0.86 14.54
CA LYS A 190 -2.92 0.35 15.49
C LYS A 190 -3.65 -0.82 14.83
N CYS A 191 -3.21 -2.04 15.09
CA CYS A 191 -3.79 -3.25 14.50
C CYS A 191 -5.20 -3.55 15.01
N GLY A 192 -5.62 -2.98 16.15
CA GLY A 192 -7.01 -3.08 16.64
C GLY A 192 -8.06 -2.45 15.71
N ARG A 193 -7.65 -1.76 14.65
CA ARG A 193 -8.51 -1.19 13.61
C ARG A 193 -8.02 -1.63 12.25
N ALA A 194 -8.81 -2.43 11.54
CA ALA A 194 -8.49 -2.97 10.24
C ALA A 194 -9.51 -2.51 9.17
N TYR A 195 -9.02 -1.95 8.08
CA TYR A 195 -9.83 -1.60 6.91
C TYR A 195 -9.81 -2.75 5.94
N TYR A 196 -10.99 -3.21 5.54
CA TYR A 196 -11.15 -4.33 4.64
C TYR A 196 -11.94 -3.96 3.40
N ASP A 197 -11.44 -4.34 2.25
CA ASP A 197 -12.18 -4.29 0.99
C ASP A 197 -11.72 -5.39 0.02
N VAL A 198 -12.47 -5.58 -1.05
CA VAL A 198 -12.31 -6.66 -2.02
C VAL A 198 -12.26 -6.08 -3.43
N THR A 199 -11.40 -6.64 -4.27
CA THR A 199 -11.35 -6.28 -5.69
C THR A 199 -11.09 -7.49 -6.57
N THR A 200 -11.29 -7.33 -7.89
CA THR A 200 -11.06 -8.38 -8.90
C THR A 200 -9.85 -8.05 -9.76
N TYR A 201 -9.14 -9.09 -10.22
CA TYR A 201 -8.02 -9.01 -11.15
C TYR A 201 -8.28 -9.94 -12.33
N ALA A 202 -8.42 -9.36 -13.52
CA ALA A 202 -8.65 -10.10 -14.77
C ALA A 202 -7.34 -10.61 -15.39
N PHE A 203 -7.42 -11.68 -16.17
CA PHE A 203 -6.28 -12.37 -16.79
C PHE A 203 -6.14 -12.14 -18.30
N GLU A 204 -7.05 -11.42 -18.93
CA GLU A 204 -7.11 -11.33 -20.41
C GLU A 204 -7.08 -12.74 -21.07
N SER A 205 -7.74 -13.69 -20.44
CA SER A 205 -7.80 -15.09 -20.82
C SER A 205 -9.19 -15.66 -20.54
N THR A 206 -9.57 -16.68 -21.29
CA THR A 206 -10.80 -17.46 -21.08
C THR A 206 -10.51 -18.82 -20.43
N ARG A 207 -9.23 -19.17 -20.23
CA ARG A 207 -8.84 -20.47 -19.65
C ARG A 207 -9.09 -20.45 -18.14
N TRP A 208 -10.07 -21.21 -17.69
CA TRP A 208 -10.40 -21.37 -16.29
C TRP A 208 -9.50 -22.39 -15.56
N GLY A 209 -9.47 -22.36 -14.25
CA GLY A 209 -8.72 -23.22 -13.34
C GLY A 209 -9.34 -23.16 -11.95
N GLU A 210 -8.63 -23.60 -10.91
CA GLU A 210 -9.15 -23.54 -9.54
C GLU A 210 -9.35 -22.10 -9.06
N LEU A 211 -8.37 -21.24 -9.27
CA LEU A 211 -8.44 -19.81 -8.91
C LEU A 211 -9.05 -18.97 -10.03
N ARG A 212 -8.69 -19.25 -11.28
CA ARG A 212 -9.12 -18.49 -12.44
C ARG A 212 -10.54 -18.90 -12.83
N MET A 213 -11.53 -18.13 -12.42
CA MET A 213 -12.93 -18.40 -12.72
C MET A 213 -13.62 -17.16 -13.30
N PHE A 214 -14.66 -17.40 -14.12
CA PHE A 214 -15.55 -16.35 -14.53
C PHE A 214 -16.37 -15.88 -13.32
N GLY A 215 -16.58 -14.57 -13.20
CA GLY A 215 -17.31 -14.02 -12.08
C GLY A 215 -17.79 -12.60 -12.36
N PHE A 216 -18.40 -11.97 -11.37
CA PHE A 216 -18.81 -10.59 -11.47
C PHE A 216 -17.57 -9.68 -11.48
N SER A 217 -17.30 -9.07 -12.64
CA SER A 217 -16.16 -8.19 -12.79
C SER A 217 -16.53 -6.73 -12.43
N LYS A 218 -15.85 -6.15 -11.45
CA LYS A 218 -15.97 -4.71 -11.13
C LYS A 218 -15.49 -3.81 -12.27
N ASP A 219 -14.67 -4.35 -13.18
CA ASP A 219 -14.11 -3.66 -14.34
C ASP A 219 -14.89 -3.94 -15.64
N HIS A 220 -16.07 -4.58 -15.55
CA HIS A 220 -16.94 -4.96 -16.68
C HIS A 220 -16.32 -5.94 -17.69
N LYS A 221 -15.27 -6.67 -17.32
CA LYS A 221 -14.61 -7.70 -18.13
C LYS A 221 -15.24 -9.07 -17.89
N ASN A 222 -16.52 -9.23 -18.26
CA ASN A 222 -17.29 -10.44 -17.94
C ASN A 222 -16.91 -11.67 -18.80
N ASN A 223 -16.16 -11.47 -19.87
CA ASN A 223 -15.71 -12.53 -20.78
C ASN A 223 -14.29 -13.03 -20.46
N GLU A 224 -13.69 -12.54 -19.38
CA GLU A 224 -12.35 -12.92 -18.94
C GLU A 224 -12.43 -13.64 -17.59
N VAL A 225 -11.55 -14.62 -17.38
CA VAL A 225 -11.38 -15.20 -16.04
C VAL A 225 -10.68 -14.21 -15.12
N GLN A 226 -10.98 -14.30 -13.85
CA GLN A 226 -10.46 -13.40 -12.81
C GLN A 226 -10.14 -14.15 -11.53
N VAL A 227 -9.46 -13.48 -10.61
CA VAL A 227 -9.39 -13.83 -9.19
C VAL A 227 -9.96 -12.69 -8.36
N VAL A 228 -10.39 -13.01 -7.15
CA VAL A 228 -10.85 -12.04 -6.16
C VAL A 228 -9.78 -11.90 -5.10
N MET A 229 -9.42 -10.67 -4.72
CA MET A 229 -8.47 -10.37 -3.66
C MET A 229 -9.15 -9.59 -2.56
N GLY A 230 -9.15 -10.13 -1.35
CA GLY A 230 -9.44 -9.40 -0.12
C GLY A 230 -8.16 -8.83 0.46
N LEU A 231 -8.17 -7.56 0.85
CA LEU A 231 -7.03 -6.86 1.43
C LEU A 231 -7.42 -6.25 2.78
N LEU A 232 -6.55 -6.39 3.76
CA LEU A 232 -6.62 -5.71 5.06
C LEU A 232 -5.45 -4.74 5.18
N ILE A 233 -5.74 -3.50 5.56
CA ILE A 233 -4.73 -2.47 5.86
C ILE A 233 -4.97 -1.89 7.26
N ASP A 234 -3.92 -1.31 7.85
CA ASP A 234 -3.99 -0.62 9.13
C ASP A 234 -4.45 0.85 9.02
N ASN A 235 -4.43 1.56 10.14
CA ASN A 235 -4.77 2.99 10.21
C ASN A 235 -3.86 3.90 9.37
N ASN A 236 -2.64 3.48 9.06
CA ASN A 236 -1.68 4.22 8.24
C ASN A 236 -1.81 3.87 6.74
N GLY A 237 -2.62 2.87 6.40
CA GLY A 237 -2.74 2.33 5.05
C GLY A 237 -1.68 1.29 4.70
N ILE A 238 -0.88 0.85 5.68
CA ILE A 238 0.12 -0.20 5.47
C ILE A 238 -0.60 -1.56 5.42
N PRO A 239 -0.32 -2.41 4.42
CA PRO A 239 -0.92 -3.73 4.32
C PRO A 239 -0.66 -4.59 5.56
N VAL A 240 -1.69 -5.29 5.99
CA VAL A 240 -1.66 -6.20 7.16
C VAL A 240 -1.68 -7.65 6.69
N THR A 241 -2.65 -8.00 5.87
CA THR A 241 -2.77 -9.32 5.24
C THR A 241 -3.63 -9.24 3.98
N TYR A 242 -3.59 -10.27 3.17
CA TYR A 242 -4.44 -10.44 1.99
C TYR A 242 -4.82 -11.91 1.79
N GLU A 243 -5.94 -12.13 1.10
CA GLU A 243 -6.35 -13.44 0.65
C GLU A 243 -6.74 -13.41 -0.82
N ILE A 244 -6.43 -14.51 -1.54
CA ILE A 244 -6.82 -14.72 -2.93
C ILE A 244 -7.89 -15.80 -2.98
N PHE A 245 -9.00 -15.47 -3.62
CA PHE A 245 -10.16 -16.35 -3.77
C PHE A 245 -10.43 -16.63 -5.23
N PRO A 246 -11.10 -17.74 -5.55
CA PRO A 246 -11.60 -18.02 -6.89
C PRO A 246 -12.42 -16.86 -7.47
N GLY A 247 -12.32 -16.64 -8.77
CA GLY A 247 -12.91 -15.48 -9.43
C GLY A 247 -14.44 -15.36 -9.35
N ASN A 248 -15.14 -16.42 -9.00
CA ASN A 248 -16.59 -16.48 -8.78
C ASN A 248 -17.01 -16.25 -7.32
N THR A 249 -16.05 -16.00 -6.42
CA THR A 249 -16.33 -15.76 -5.00
C THR A 249 -17.05 -14.42 -4.82
N MET A 250 -18.12 -14.43 -4.03
CA MET A 250 -18.86 -13.20 -3.69
C MET A 250 -18.12 -12.40 -2.62
N ASP A 251 -18.08 -11.09 -2.74
CA ASP A 251 -17.41 -10.18 -1.79
C ASP A 251 -17.81 -10.48 -0.33
N GLN A 252 -19.08 -10.75 -0.09
CA GLN A 252 -19.61 -11.00 1.26
C GLN A 252 -19.00 -12.24 1.95
N SER A 253 -18.60 -13.27 1.20
CA SER A 253 -18.04 -14.51 1.76
C SER A 253 -16.55 -14.42 2.10
N THR A 254 -15.87 -13.36 1.66
CA THR A 254 -14.41 -13.22 1.80
C THR A 254 -13.99 -12.64 3.15
N LEU A 255 -14.87 -11.85 3.81
CA LEU A 255 -14.56 -11.13 5.05
C LEU A 255 -14.18 -12.08 6.19
N ILE A 256 -14.97 -13.11 6.40
CA ILE A 256 -14.81 -14.04 7.53
C ILE A 256 -13.44 -14.70 7.52
N GLN A 257 -13.01 -15.20 6.36
CA GLN A 257 -11.71 -15.85 6.22
C GLN A 257 -10.57 -14.86 6.46
N SER A 258 -10.68 -13.64 5.92
CA SER A 258 -9.66 -12.59 6.07
C SER A 258 -9.51 -12.11 7.53
N VAL A 259 -10.63 -12.00 8.25
CA VAL A 259 -10.63 -11.61 9.68
C VAL A 259 -10.06 -12.72 10.56
N ASN A 260 -10.40 -14.00 10.30
CA ASN A 260 -9.81 -15.12 11.01
C ASN A 260 -8.29 -15.13 10.84
N ARG A 261 -7.82 -14.92 9.62
CA ARG A 261 -6.39 -14.86 9.33
C ARG A 261 -5.68 -13.72 10.08
N LEU A 262 -6.31 -12.56 10.18
CA LEU A 262 -5.80 -11.44 10.96
C LEU A 262 -5.63 -11.81 12.45
N LYS A 263 -6.63 -12.49 13.02
CA LYS A 263 -6.57 -12.96 14.43
C LYS A 263 -5.40 -13.92 14.65
N GLU A 264 -5.20 -14.88 13.76
CA GLU A 264 -4.09 -15.85 13.84
C GLU A 264 -2.73 -15.15 13.82
N ILE A 265 -2.52 -14.21 12.89
CA ILE A 265 -1.24 -13.50 12.74
C ILE A 265 -0.94 -12.61 13.94
N TYR A 266 -1.92 -11.83 14.41
CA TYR A 266 -1.70 -10.82 15.45
C TYR A 266 -2.11 -11.26 16.85
N ARG A 267 -2.71 -12.46 17.00
CA ARG A 267 -3.21 -13.02 18.28
C ARG A 267 -4.13 -12.04 19.03
N MET A 268 -4.94 -11.29 18.28
CA MET A 268 -5.84 -10.28 18.84
C MET A 268 -7.19 -10.89 19.15
N GLU A 269 -7.70 -10.62 20.34
CA GLU A 269 -9.04 -11.07 20.72
C GLU A 269 -10.14 -10.21 20.11
N LYS A 270 -9.91 -8.89 20.06
CA LYS A 270 -10.90 -7.93 19.56
C LYS A 270 -10.29 -6.99 18.51
N ILE A 271 -11.00 -6.80 17.39
CA ILE A 271 -10.66 -5.86 16.33
C ILE A 271 -11.89 -5.05 15.92
N THR A 272 -11.68 -3.84 15.40
CA THR A 272 -12.70 -3.03 14.73
C THR A 272 -12.53 -3.16 13.23
N VAL A 273 -13.50 -3.79 12.56
CA VAL A 273 -13.50 -3.95 11.10
C VAL A 273 -14.20 -2.77 10.45
N VAL A 274 -13.52 -2.08 9.54
CA VAL A 274 -14.06 -0.97 8.76
C VAL A 274 -14.22 -1.41 7.31
N ALA A 275 -15.44 -1.34 6.77
CA ALA A 275 -15.71 -1.84 5.42
C ALA A 275 -16.82 -1.03 4.71
N ASP A 276 -16.89 -1.17 3.37
CA ASP A 276 -17.93 -0.55 2.57
C ASP A 276 -19.23 -1.38 2.61
N ARG A 277 -20.31 -0.79 2.07
CA ARG A 277 -21.66 -1.37 2.03
C ARG A 277 -21.76 -2.72 1.31
N GLY A 278 -20.83 -3.04 0.41
CA GLY A 278 -20.76 -4.34 -0.26
C GLY A 278 -20.61 -5.50 0.72
N LEU A 279 -20.06 -5.22 1.88
CA LEU A 279 -19.77 -6.19 2.95
C LEU A 279 -20.79 -6.14 4.10
N ASN A 280 -21.82 -5.28 4.01
CA ASN A 280 -22.91 -5.15 4.97
C ASN A 280 -23.96 -6.28 4.81
N GLY A 281 -23.51 -7.52 4.70
CA GLY A 281 -24.39 -8.70 4.69
C GLY A 281 -24.68 -9.17 6.11
N GLY A 282 -25.94 -9.62 6.37
CA GLY A 282 -26.32 -10.12 7.69
C GLY A 282 -25.34 -11.14 8.25
N ALA A 283 -24.87 -12.08 7.43
CA ALA A 283 -23.91 -13.10 7.85
C ALA A 283 -22.54 -12.51 8.32
N ASN A 284 -22.09 -11.41 7.69
CA ASN A 284 -20.85 -10.74 8.11
C ASN A 284 -21.01 -10.03 9.45
N LEU A 285 -22.12 -9.32 9.65
CA LEU A 285 -22.43 -8.66 10.91
C LEU A 285 -22.64 -9.67 12.04
N GLU A 286 -23.36 -10.77 11.75
CA GLU A 286 -23.53 -11.91 12.65
C GLU A 286 -22.19 -12.51 13.07
N TYR A 287 -21.30 -12.75 12.12
CA TYR A 287 -19.96 -13.28 12.39
C TYR A 287 -19.13 -12.33 13.26
N LEU A 288 -19.07 -11.03 12.89
CA LEU A 288 -18.28 -10.06 13.63
C LEU A 288 -18.77 -9.92 15.07
N TYR A 289 -20.06 -9.82 15.27
CA TYR A 289 -20.68 -9.73 16.60
C TYR A 289 -20.43 -10.99 17.44
N ASN A 290 -20.75 -12.18 16.91
CA ASN A 290 -20.57 -13.45 17.60
C ASN A 290 -19.10 -13.78 17.93
N SER A 291 -18.16 -13.19 17.17
CA SER A 291 -16.72 -13.33 17.42
C SER A 291 -16.16 -12.22 18.35
N GLY A 292 -17.01 -11.36 18.91
CA GLY A 292 -16.62 -10.29 19.84
C GLY A 292 -15.92 -9.10 19.18
N HIS A 293 -16.11 -8.92 17.84
CA HIS A 293 -15.50 -7.84 17.08
C HIS A 293 -16.40 -6.63 16.95
N ASP A 294 -15.79 -5.45 16.90
CA ASP A 294 -16.49 -4.23 16.53
C ASP A 294 -16.51 -4.06 15.01
N PHE A 295 -17.51 -3.35 14.52
CA PHE A 295 -17.58 -2.96 13.12
C PHE A 295 -17.96 -1.50 12.95
N VAL A 296 -17.47 -0.88 11.86
CA VAL A 296 -17.86 0.44 11.37
C VAL A 296 -18.08 0.29 9.87
N ILE A 297 -19.33 0.09 9.46
CA ILE A 297 -19.68 -0.31 8.09
C ILE A 297 -20.74 0.63 7.52
N SER A 298 -20.66 0.92 6.22
CA SER A 298 -21.71 1.69 5.53
C SER A 298 -23.05 0.99 5.56
N TYR A 299 -24.11 1.72 5.91
CA TYR A 299 -25.46 1.21 6.02
C TYR A 299 -26.34 1.64 4.84
N THR A 300 -27.12 0.73 4.31
CA THR A 300 -27.94 0.99 3.11
C THR A 300 -29.32 1.52 3.47
N LEU A 301 -29.51 2.84 3.45
CA LEU A 301 -30.76 3.53 3.80
C LEU A 301 -31.95 3.06 2.96
N LYS A 302 -31.79 2.91 1.64
CA LYS A 302 -32.89 2.54 0.71
C LYS A 302 -33.52 1.17 1.02
N LYS A 303 -32.77 0.25 1.65
CA LYS A 303 -33.20 -1.11 1.99
C LYS A 303 -33.61 -1.29 3.45
N SER A 304 -33.56 -0.23 4.25
CA SER A 304 -33.94 -0.27 5.66
C SER A 304 -35.46 -0.38 5.84
N SER A 305 -35.90 -0.67 7.07
CA SER A 305 -37.34 -0.71 7.43
C SER A 305 -38.01 0.63 7.21
N GLN A 306 -39.33 0.63 7.07
CA GLN A 306 -40.10 1.86 6.92
C GLN A 306 -39.98 2.75 8.17
N GLU A 307 -40.06 2.17 9.36
CA GLU A 307 -39.85 2.86 10.65
C GLU A 307 -38.48 3.59 10.70
N PHE A 308 -37.42 2.93 10.21
CA PHE A 308 -36.10 3.57 10.16
C PHE A 308 -36.08 4.74 9.17
N LYS A 309 -36.72 4.62 8.01
CA LYS A 309 -36.84 5.71 7.04
C LYS A 309 -37.56 6.92 7.61
N GLU A 310 -38.60 6.70 8.40
CA GLU A 310 -39.35 7.75 9.10
C GLU A 310 -38.44 8.49 10.08
N MET A 311 -37.63 7.78 10.88
CA MET A 311 -36.65 8.40 11.76
C MET A 311 -35.57 9.20 11.01
N VAL A 312 -35.19 8.77 9.79
CA VAL A 312 -34.23 9.53 8.93
C VAL A 312 -34.85 10.85 8.48
N TRP A 313 -36.17 10.86 8.13
CA TRP A 313 -36.87 12.05 7.62
C TRP A 313 -37.38 12.98 8.71
N GLU A 314 -37.40 12.54 9.96
CA GLU A 314 -37.77 13.38 11.08
C GLU A 314 -36.78 14.55 11.24
N GLU A 315 -37.32 15.78 11.32
CA GLU A 315 -36.49 17.00 11.39
C GLU A 315 -35.78 17.18 12.74
N GLN A 316 -36.31 16.60 13.81
CA GLN A 316 -35.69 16.65 15.12
C GLN A 316 -34.38 15.84 15.19
N GLY A 317 -33.43 16.31 16.00
CA GLY A 317 -32.17 15.61 16.29
C GLY A 317 -31.07 15.80 15.26
N TRP A 318 -31.25 16.62 14.23
CA TRP A 318 -30.21 16.98 13.30
C TRP A 318 -29.34 18.15 13.82
N SER A 319 -28.04 17.95 13.89
CA SER A 319 -27.05 19.02 14.03
C SER A 319 -26.68 19.51 12.64
N THR A 320 -26.75 20.82 12.41
CA THR A 320 -26.51 21.44 11.10
C THR A 320 -25.30 22.36 11.13
N SER A 321 -24.50 22.31 10.05
CA SER A 321 -23.44 23.29 9.78
C SER A 321 -23.86 24.14 8.58
N VAL A 322 -23.79 25.45 8.72
CA VAL A 322 -24.21 26.42 7.68
C VAL A 322 -23.01 27.24 7.20
N ASP A 323 -23.07 27.64 5.94
CA ASP A 323 -22.14 28.64 5.42
C ASP A 323 -22.44 29.99 6.03
N LYS A 324 -21.43 30.63 6.64
CA LYS A 324 -21.60 31.92 7.34
C LYS A 324 -21.92 33.09 6.38
N SER A 325 -21.60 32.95 5.10
CA SER A 325 -21.79 34.01 4.10
C SER A 325 -23.14 33.91 3.39
N THR A 326 -23.61 32.68 3.11
CA THR A 326 -24.84 32.43 2.35
C THR A 326 -26.01 31.96 3.21
N GLY A 327 -25.75 31.45 4.42
CA GLY A 327 -26.76 30.84 5.28
C GLY A 327 -27.19 29.44 4.80
N GLU A 328 -26.57 28.91 3.74
CA GLU A 328 -26.91 27.59 3.20
C GLU A 328 -26.39 26.46 4.11
N ILE A 329 -27.18 25.38 4.20
CA ILE A 329 -26.80 24.21 4.97
C ILE A 329 -25.73 23.43 4.19
N LEU A 330 -24.54 23.34 4.75
CA LEU A 330 -23.42 22.59 4.18
C LEU A 330 -23.48 21.10 4.55
N THR A 331 -23.74 20.81 5.84
CA THR A 331 -23.81 19.44 6.35
C THR A 331 -24.85 19.31 7.45
N LYS A 332 -25.44 18.13 7.56
CA LYS A 332 -26.28 17.72 8.69
C LYS A 332 -25.78 16.39 9.22
N GLU A 333 -25.88 16.17 10.53
CA GLU A 333 -25.58 14.89 11.16
C GLU A 333 -26.63 14.56 12.24
N LYS A 334 -26.96 13.27 12.34
CA LYS A 334 -27.90 12.72 13.32
C LYS A 334 -27.41 11.35 13.76
N VAL A 335 -27.55 11.05 15.04
CA VAL A 335 -27.25 9.74 15.59
C VAL A 335 -28.55 9.06 15.99
N LEU A 336 -28.73 7.84 15.52
CA LEU A 336 -29.85 6.97 15.89
C LEU A 336 -29.29 5.73 16.60
N GLN A 337 -30.05 5.21 17.55
CA GLN A 337 -29.81 3.91 18.15
C GLN A 337 -30.94 2.97 17.70
N GLN A 338 -30.60 1.77 17.30
CA GLN A 338 -31.54 0.76 16.85
C GLN A 338 -31.02 -0.63 17.22
N ASP A 339 -31.96 -1.55 17.44
CA ASP A 339 -31.62 -2.96 17.61
C ASP A 339 -31.54 -3.67 16.25
N LEU A 340 -30.40 -4.27 15.96
CA LEU A 340 -30.27 -5.24 14.87
C LEU A 340 -30.63 -6.63 15.35
N LYS A 341 -31.48 -7.34 14.57
CA LYS A 341 -31.71 -8.77 14.78
C LYS A 341 -30.57 -9.57 14.17
N ILE A 342 -29.73 -10.15 15.00
CA ILE A 342 -28.60 -10.98 14.62
C ILE A 342 -28.89 -12.43 14.99
N LYS A 343 -28.52 -13.38 14.11
CA LYS A 343 -28.59 -14.80 14.41
C LYS A 343 -27.40 -15.20 15.28
N VAL A 344 -27.69 -15.79 16.43
CA VAL A 344 -26.68 -16.33 17.34
C VAL A 344 -26.80 -17.85 17.37
N PRO A 345 -25.69 -18.61 17.42
CA PRO A 345 -25.76 -20.06 17.61
C PRO A 345 -26.49 -20.39 18.91
N VAL A 346 -27.43 -21.32 18.86
CA VAL A 346 -28.05 -21.84 20.08
C VAL A 346 -26.98 -22.62 20.84
N ALA A 347 -26.73 -22.26 22.11
CA ALA A 347 -25.87 -23.05 22.98
C ALA A 347 -26.50 -24.45 23.10
N VAL A 348 -25.76 -25.47 22.65
CA VAL A 348 -26.20 -26.85 22.77
C VAL A 348 -26.04 -27.24 24.25
N ASP A 349 -27.09 -27.08 25.02
CA ASP A 349 -27.15 -27.59 26.39
C ASP A 349 -27.43 -29.08 26.31
N GLU A 350 -26.43 -29.91 26.57
CA GLU A 350 -26.52 -31.37 26.50
C GLU A 350 -27.60 -31.95 27.47
N SER A 351 -28.03 -31.13 28.43
CA SER A 351 -29.06 -31.52 29.41
C SER A 351 -30.50 -31.52 28.86
N HIS A 352 -30.75 -30.88 27.70
CA HIS A 352 -32.11 -30.73 27.13
C HIS A 352 -32.41 -31.65 25.94
N GLN A 353 -31.50 -32.55 25.54
CA GLN A 353 -31.74 -33.50 24.43
C GLN A 353 -32.85 -34.53 24.69
N ALA A 354 -33.35 -34.66 25.92
CA ALA A 354 -34.29 -35.71 26.28
C ALA A 354 -35.79 -35.32 26.22
N GLN A 355 -36.17 -34.03 26.09
CA GLN A 355 -37.56 -33.64 26.26
C GLN A 355 -38.27 -33.04 25.02
N ASP A 356 -37.58 -32.63 23.96
CA ASP A 356 -38.24 -32.03 22.80
C ASP A 356 -38.31 -32.95 21.57
N LYS A 357 -39.03 -34.07 21.69
CA LYS A 357 -39.52 -34.87 20.54
C LYS A 357 -40.81 -34.28 19.93
N LYS A 358 -40.99 -32.99 19.92
CA LYS A 358 -42.06 -32.34 19.12
C LYS A 358 -41.57 -31.97 17.74
N ARG A 359 -42.23 -32.55 16.73
CA ARG A 359 -42.14 -32.36 15.27
C ARG A 359 -41.47 -31.06 14.84
N GLY A 360 -40.24 -31.10 14.35
CA GLY A 360 -39.56 -30.04 13.66
C GLY A 360 -38.04 -30.22 13.70
N ARG A 361 -37.34 -29.81 12.64
CA ARG A 361 -35.87 -29.78 12.62
C ARG A 361 -35.39 -28.87 13.74
N PRO A 362 -34.46 -29.27 14.64
CA PRO A 362 -33.97 -28.41 15.72
C PRO A 362 -33.51 -27.06 15.17
N ARG A 363 -33.94 -25.97 15.84
CA ARG A 363 -33.48 -24.63 15.47
C ARG A 363 -31.97 -24.55 15.73
N LYS A 364 -31.20 -24.29 14.68
CA LYS A 364 -29.74 -24.13 14.77
C LYS A 364 -29.34 -22.75 15.29
N TYR A 365 -30.24 -21.76 15.20
CA TYR A 365 -29.99 -20.37 15.51
C TYR A 365 -31.18 -19.76 16.24
N ASP A 366 -30.87 -18.90 17.17
CA ASP A 366 -31.84 -17.98 17.78
C ASP A 366 -31.58 -16.55 17.26
N HIS A 367 -32.44 -15.61 17.61
CA HIS A 367 -32.30 -14.21 17.21
C HIS A 367 -32.09 -13.36 18.46
N GLU A 368 -30.94 -12.68 18.51
CA GLU A 368 -30.63 -11.69 19.53
C GLU A 368 -30.82 -10.27 18.96
N LYS A 369 -31.30 -9.38 19.80
CA LYS A 369 -31.35 -7.95 19.49
C LYS A 369 -30.06 -7.30 19.98
N VAL A 370 -29.26 -6.82 19.05
CA VAL A 370 -27.98 -6.16 19.33
C VAL A 370 -28.15 -4.66 19.14
N PRO A 371 -27.91 -3.86 20.18
CA PRO A 371 -27.97 -2.41 20.05
C PRO A 371 -26.83 -1.91 19.16
N VAL A 372 -27.18 -1.09 18.19
CA VAL A 372 -26.22 -0.45 17.27
C VAL A 372 -26.44 1.05 17.21
N LYS A 373 -25.36 1.78 17.02
CA LYS A 373 -25.36 3.20 16.74
C LYS A 373 -25.29 3.42 15.24
N ILE A 374 -26.20 4.22 14.70
CA ILE A 374 -26.22 4.59 13.28
C ILE A 374 -25.94 6.08 13.19
N HIS A 375 -24.84 6.42 12.58
CA HIS A 375 -24.44 7.80 12.29
C HIS A 375 -24.92 8.16 10.89
N LEU A 376 -25.92 9.04 10.83
CA LEU A 376 -26.47 9.60 9.61
C LEU A 376 -25.78 10.92 9.30
N THR A 377 -25.38 11.11 8.06
CA THR A 377 -24.84 12.37 7.56
C THR A 377 -25.54 12.78 6.28
N TRP A 378 -25.70 14.08 6.09
CA TRP A 378 -26.07 14.68 4.81
C TRP A 378 -25.10 15.80 4.47
N SER A 379 -24.74 15.94 3.19
CA SER A 379 -23.95 17.07 2.75
C SER A 379 -24.42 17.61 1.40
N ALA A 380 -24.41 18.93 1.24
CA ALA A 380 -24.78 19.62 0.01
C ALA A 380 -23.91 19.18 -1.18
N LYS A 381 -22.60 19.02 -0.94
CA LYS A 381 -21.65 18.54 -1.96
C LYS A 381 -22.00 17.14 -2.46
N ARG A 382 -22.38 16.22 -1.56
CA ARG A 382 -22.80 14.86 -1.94
C ARG A 382 -24.16 14.88 -2.64
N ALA A 383 -25.09 15.70 -2.17
CA ALA A 383 -26.41 15.85 -2.80
C ALA A 383 -26.28 16.33 -4.26
N ALA A 384 -25.44 17.33 -4.51
CA ALA A 384 -25.16 17.79 -5.86
C ALA A 384 -24.54 16.70 -6.74
N LYS A 385 -23.60 15.91 -6.18
CA LYS A 385 -23.01 14.77 -6.89
C LYS A 385 -24.04 13.70 -7.22
N ASP A 386 -24.84 13.27 -6.24
CA ASP A 386 -25.85 12.21 -6.40
C ASP A 386 -26.91 12.62 -7.44
N ARG A 387 -27.31 13.91 -7.44
CA ARG A 387 -28.19 14.50 -8.46
C ARG A 387 -27.58 14.42 -9.85
N GLY A 388 -26.35 14.90 -10.03
CA GLY A 388 -25.66 14.87 -11.33
C GLY A 388 -25.42 13.45 -11.82
N ASP A 389 -25.12 12.49 -10.93
CA ASP A 389 -25.02 11.07 -11.29
C ASP A 389 -26.36 10.52 -11.78
N ARG A 390 -27.47 10.86 -11.12
CA ARG A 390 -28.82 10.47 -11.52
C ARG A 390 -29.19 11.08 -12.86
N GLU A 391 -28.97 12.37 -13.08
CA GLU A 391 -29.22 13.05 -14.34
C GLU A 391 -28.53 12.36 -15.51
N ARG A 392 -27.23 12.05 -15.36
CA ARG A 392 -26.48 11.29 -16.38
C ARG A 392 -27.04 9.89 -16.63
N MET A 393 -27.55 9.23 -15.58
CA MET A 393 -28.22 7.92 -15.75
C MET A 393 -29.53 8.07 -16.51
N LEU A 394 -30.33 9.08 -16.22
CA LEU A 394 -31.60 9.34 -16.89
C LEU A 394 -31.41 9.73 -18.35
N GLU A 395 -30.40 10.55 -18.68
CA GLU A 395 -30.04 10.86 -20.07
C GLU A 395 -29.69 9.61 -20.88
N ARG A 396 -28.85 8.71 -20.29
CA ARG A 396 -28.50 7.44 -20.94
C ARG A 396 -29.72 6.53 -21.11
N LEU A 397 -30.65 6.59 -20.18
CA LEU A 397 -31.86 5.79 -20.21
C LEU A 397 -32.81 6.31 -21.27
N ASN A 398 -32.99 7.64 -21.41
CA ASN A 398 -33.79 8.25 -22.46
C ASN A 398 -33.27 7.86 -23.85
N LYS A 399 -31.96 7.93 -24.10
CA LYS A 399 -31.36 7.45 -25.36
C LYS A 399 -31.65 5.95 -25.66
N LYS A 400 -31.80 5.11 -24.61
CA LYS A 400 -32.18 3.71 -24.76
C LYS A 400 -33.67 3.53 -25.03
N LEU A 401 -34.53 4.38 -24.47
CA LEU A 401 -35.98 4.37 -24.72
C LEU A 401 -36.32 4.74 -26.17
N GLU A 402 -35.47 5.54 -26.85
CA GLU A 402 -35.59 5.80 -28.29
C GLU A 402 -35.40 4.54 -29.14
N LYS A 403 -34.75 3.47 -28.59
CA LYS A 403 -34.48 2.18 -29.24
C LYS A 403 -34.96 1.02 -28.34
N PRO A 404 -36.25 0.78 -28.19
CA PRO A 404 -36.83 -0.15 -27.20
C PRO A 404 -36.31 -1.59 -27.31
N TYR A 405 -35.89 -2.03 -28.51
CA TYR A 405 -35.34 -3.36 -28.75
C TYR A 405 -33.98 -3.61 -28.03
N GLN A 406 -33.30 -2.55 -27.57
CA GLN A 406 -32.06 -2.65 -26.78
C GLN A 406 -32.33 -2.82 -25.29
N LEU A 407 -33.56 -2.63 -24.83
CA LEU A 407 -33.97 -2.81 -23.46
C LEU A 407 -34.31 -4.28 -23.22
N LYS A 408 -33.36 -5.06 -22.72
CA LYS A 408 -33.66 -6.40 -22.22
C LYS A 408 -34.51 -6.30 -20.96
N ALA A 409 -35.75 -6.72 -21.04
CA ALA A 409 -36.82 -6.59 -20.03
C ALA A 409 -36.49 -7.20 -18.65
N SER A 410 -35.47 -8.02 -18.50
CA SER A 410 -35.20 -8.80 -17.30
C SER A 410 -34.39 -8.10 -16.20
N VAL A 411 -33.89 -6.87 -16.40
CA VAL A 411 -32.91 -6.27 -15.48
C VAL A 411 -33.45 -5.02 -14.81
N LYS A 412 -34.18 -5.20 -13.69
CA LYS A 412 -34.58 -4.10 -12.76
C LYS A 412 -33.40 -3.58 -11.92
N ARG A 413 -32.14 -3.65 -12.42
CA ARG A 413 -30.92 -3.25 -11.71
C ARG A 413 -30.17 -2.16 -12.47
N GLY A 414 -29.36 -1.40 -11.78
CA GLY A 414 -28.57 -0.31 -12.36
C GLY A 414 -29.44 0.81 -12.92
N ILE A 415 -29.17 1.27 -14.15
CA ILE A 415 -29.93 2.35 -14.82
C ILE A 415 -31.42 1.99 -14.96
N ASN A 416 -31.75 0.73 -15.21
CA ASN A 416 -33.11 0.26 -15.44
C ASN A 416 -33.99 0.30 -14.17
N GLN A 417 -33.47 0.63 -12.99
CA GLN A 417 -34.23 0.80 -11.76
C GLN A 417 -35.32 1.91 -11.87
N PHE A 418 -35.14 2.88 -12.76
CA PHE A 418 -36.06 3.98 -12.98
C PHE A 418 -37.12 3.68 -14.04
N LEU A 419 -37.10 2.49 -14.66
CA LEU A 419 -38.10 2.09 -15.63
C LEU A 419 -39.32 1.46 -14.98
N GLU A 420 -40.47 1.71 -15.56
CA GLU A 420 -41.74 0.99 -15.35
C GLU A 420 -42.33 0.59 -16.69
N MET A 421 -43.07 -0.51 -16.69
CA MET A 421 -43.79 -0.97 -17.87
C MET A 421 -45.21 -0.43 -17.86
N GLU A 422 -45.62 0.20 -18.93
CA GLU A 422 -46.95 0.68 -19.12
C GLU A 422 -47.86 -0.49 -19.54
N LEU A 423 -48.82 -0.84 -18.70
CA LEU A 423 -49.66 -2.04 -18.85
C LEU A 423 -50.53 -2.06 -20.11
N GLU A 424 -50.84 -0.88 -20.64
CA GLU A 424 -51.73 -0.74 -21.79
C GLU A 424 -51.00 -0.85 -23.15
N THR A 425 -49.72 -0.49 -23.19
CA THR A 425 -48.97 -0.37 -24.43
C THR A 425 -47.75 -1.31 -24.52
N ASP A 426 -47.50 -2.07 -23.46
CA ASP A 426 -46.29 -2.91 -23.30
C ASP A 426 -44.97 -2.14 -23.52
N ASN A 427 -45.00 -0.82 -23.40
CA ASN A 427 -43.86 0.07 -23.57
C ASN A 427 -43.18 0.41 -22.24
N TRP A 428 -41.87 0.58 -22.28
CA TRP A 428 -41.12 1.06 -21.14
C TRP A 428 -41.13 2.58 -21.08
N LYS A 429 -41.43 3.13 -19.87
CA LYS A 429 -41.31 4.55 -19.61
C LYS A 429 -40.52 4.83 -18.34
N LEU A 430 -40.09 6.09 -18.15
CA LEU A 430 -39.51 6.54 -16.90
C LEU A 430 -40.60 6.66 -15.83
N SER A 431 -40.29 6.11 -14.66
CA SER A 431 -41.16 6.26 -13.48
C SER A 431 -40.78 7.49 -12.69
N GLU A 432 -41.58 8.53 -12.75
CA GLU A 432 -41.41 9.75 -11.97
C GLU A 432 -41.42 9.49 -10.46
N GLU A 433 -42.21 8.52 -10.01
CA GLU A 433 -42.28 8.12 -8.62
C GLU A 433 -40.92 7.54 -8.13
N LYS A 434 -40.34 6.61 -8.89
CA LYS A 434 -39.05 6.04 -8.55
C LYS A 434 -37.93 7.08 -8.57
N ILE A 435 -38.01 8.06 -9.47
CA ILE A 435 -37.08 9.19 -9.52
C ILE A 435 -37.21 10.04 -8.27
N ARG A 436 -38.45 10.49 -7.90
CA ARG A 436 -38.70 11.27 -6.69
C ARG A 436 -38.27 10.54 -5.40
N VAL A 437 -38.54 9.23 -5.32
CA VAL A 437 -38.07 8.42 -4.19
C VAL A 437 -36.54 8.39 -4.13
N ALA A 438 -35.86 8.32 -5.27
CA ALA A 438 -34.38 8.34 -5.30
C ALA A 438 -33.83 9.70 -4.88
N GLU A 439 -34.44 10.81 -5.27
CA GLU A 439 -34.08 12.20 -4.93
C GLU A 439 -34.07 12.45 -3.43
N ARG A 440 -35.01 11.87 -2.69
CA ARG A 440 -35.09 12.01 -1.23
C ARG A 440 -33.83 11.54 -0.50
N TYR A 441 -33.01 10.66 -1.13
CA TYR A 441 -31.80 10.12 -0.55
C TYR A 441 -30.52 10.86 -0.98
N ASP A 442 -30.63 11.89 -1.84
CA ASP A 442 -29.47 12.63 -2.31
C ASP A 442 -28.74 13.30 -1.14
N GLY A 443 -27.44 13.09 -1.08
CA GLY A 443 -26.59 13.64 -0.04
C GLY A 443 -26.58 12.86 1.27
N TYR A 444 -27.50 11.94 1.49
CA TYR A 444 -27.55 11.14 2.71
C TYR A 444 -26.59 9.97 2.69
N TYR A 445 -26.00 9.73 3.85
CA TYR A 445 -25.11 8.62 4.08
C TYR A 445 -25.23 8.11 5.52
N ALA A 446 -25.10 6.81 5.71
CA ALA A 446 -25.19 6.19 7.01
C ALA A 446 -24.02 5.23 7.26
N VAL A 447 -23.53 5.24 8.49
CA VAL A 447 -22.54 4.31 9.02
C VAL A 447 -23.10 3.66 10.27
N ILE A 448 -22.99 2.35 10.36
CA ILE A 448 -23.44 1.55 11.50
C ILE A 448 -22.26 1.00 12.29
N THR A 449 -22.38 0.98 13.62
CA THR A 449 -21.41 0.37 14.53
C THR A 449 -22.11 -0.29 15.72
N ASN A 450 -21.56 -1.43 16.19
CA ASN A 450 -21.94 -2.06 17.45
C ASN A 450 -21.15 -1.51 18.65
N ASN A 451 -20.14 -0.66 18.41
CA ASN A 451 -19.42 0.01 19.47
C ASN A 451 -20.13 1.31 19.84
N LEU A 452 -20.89 1.26 20.93
CA LEU A 452 -21.71 2.40 21.40
C LEU A 452 -20.88 3.51 22.07
N GLU A 453 -19.62 3.25 22.43
CA GLU A 453 -18.74 4.23 23.07
C GLU A 453 -18.16 5.24 22.08
N LEU A 454 -18.05 4.87 20.80
CA LEU A 454 -17.50 5.74 19.77
C LEU A 454 -18.32 7.02 19.61
N SER A 455 -17.67 8.16 19.69
CA SER A 455 -18.27 9.45 19.37
C SER A 455 -18.53 9.58 17.87
N THR A 456 -19.42 10.48 17.49
CA THR A 456 -19.73 10.81 16.09
C THR A 456 -18.48 11.20 15.29
N LYS A 457 -17.61 11.99 15.91
CA LYS A 457 -16.35 12.42 15.31
C LYS A 457 -15.42 11.23 15.03
N GLU A 458 -15.28 10.33 15.99
CA GLU A 458 -14.47 9.12 15.82
C GLU A 458 -15.03 8.21 14.74
N ILE A 459 -16.34 7.96 14.69
CA ILE A 459 -16.98 7.18 13.63
C ILE A 459 -16.67 7.78 12.26
N THR A 460 -16.79 9.11 12.14
CA THR A 460 -16.51 9.82 10.89
C THR A 460 -15.04 9.71 10.47
N GLU A 461 -14.11 9.89 11.40
CA GLU A 461 -12.66 9.77 11.16
C GLU A 461 -12.28 8.34 10.79
N ILE A 462 -12.81 7.35 11.52
CA ILE A 462 -12.60 5.94 11.24
C ILE A 462 -13.10 5.62 9.83
N TYR A 463 -14.34 5.97 9.52
CA TYR A 463 -14.93 5.63 8.23
C TYR A 463 -14.25 6.37 7.07
N ARG A 464 -13.85 7.62 7.26
CA ARG A 464 -13.05 8.37 6.28
C ARG A 464 -11.73 7.66 5.93
N GLY A 465 -11.15 6.88 6.82
CA GLY A 465 -9.94 6.10 6.55
C GLY A 465 -10.07 5.06 5.43
N LEU A 466 -11.30 4.71 5.00
CA LEU A 466 -11.54 3.76 3.90
C LEU A 466 -10.90 4.16 2.56
N TRP A 467 -10.72 5.46 2.28
CA TRP A 467 -10.05 5.89 1.05
C TRP A 467 -8.63 5.31 0.90
N LYS A 468 -7.96 4.98 2.01
CA LYS A 468 -6.61 4.41 1.99
C LYS A 468 -6.57 3.01 1.37
N ILE A 469 -7.62 2.20 1.56
CA ILE A 469 -7.69 0.89 0.93
C ILE A 469 -8.05 1.00 -0.55
N GLU A 470 -8.93 1.94 -0.92
CA GLU A 470 -9.22 2.26 -2.32
C GLU A 470 -7.94 2.69 -3.05
N GLU A 471 -7.13 3.56 -2.42
CA GLU A 471 -5.83 3.96 -2.94
C GLU A 471 -4.85 2.78 -3.03
N SER A 472 -4.85 1.87 -2.06
CA SER A 472 -4.01 0.66 -2.11
C SER A 472 -4.36 -0.22 -3.30
N PHE A 473 -5.65 -0.39 -3.61
CA PHE A 473 -6.07 -1.09 -4.82
C PHE A 473 -5.74 -0.32 -6.10
N ARG A 474 -5.83 1.02 -6.09
CA ARG A 474 -5.37 1.83 -7.22
C ARG A 474 -3.88 1.63 -7.47
N ILE A 475 -3.06 1.67 -6.43
CA ILE A 475 -1.61 1.41 -6.52
C ILE A 475 -1.35 0.01 -7.07
N LEU A 476 -2.01 -1.02 -6.55
CA LEU A 476 -1.86 -2.40 -7.04
C LEU A 476 -2.25 -2.54 -8.52
N LYS A 477 -3.37 -1.94 -8.93
CA LYS A 477 -3.88 -2.09 -10.30
C LYS A 477 -3.15 -1.22 -11.31
N SER A 478 -2.82 0.01 -10.96
CA SER A 478 -2.33 1.03 -11.91
C SER A 478 -0.82 1.24 -11.82
N ASP A 479 -0.29 1.35 -10.60
CA ASP A 479 1.12 1.68 -10.39
C ASP A 479 1.98 0.41 -10.40
N ILE A 480 1.69 -0.59 -9.54
CA ILE A 480 2.40 -1.88 -9.46
C ILE A 480 2.03 -2.82 -10.62
N LYS A 481 0.94 -2.53 -11.33
CA LYS A 481 0.41 -3.34 -12.45
C LYS A 481 0.28 -4.82 -12.07
N ALA A 482 -0.42 -5.09 -10.96
CA ALA A 482 -0.73 -6.47 -10.57
C ALA A 482 -1.64 -7.18 -11.58
N ARG A 483 -2.19 -6.46 -12.56
CA ARG A 483 -2.95 -6.95 -13.72
C ARG A 483 -2.50 -6.24 -15.00
N PRO A 484 -2.66 -6.87 -16.20
CA PRO A 484 -3.13 -8.24 -16.40
C PRO A 484 -2.11 -9.27 -15.89
N VAL A 485 -2.62 -10.45 -15.48
CA VAL A 485 -1.78 -11.54 -14.96
C VAL A 485 -1.52 -12.53 -16.10
N TYR A 486 -0.25 -12.72 -16.46
CA TYR A 486 0.19 -13.61 -17.57
C TYR A 486 0.71 -14.96 -17.07
N LEU A 487 0.12 -15.47 -15.99
CA LEU A 487 0.52 -16.73 -15.35
C LEU A 487 -0.63 -17.75 -15.45
N SER A 488 -0.27 -19.02 -15.57
CA SER A 488 -1.25 -20.10 -15.73
C SER A 488 -1.32 -21.07 -14.54
N SER A 489 -0.24 -21.26 -13.80
CA SER A 489 -0.19 -22.08 -12.58
C SER A 489 -0.78 -21.32 -11.40
N ASP A 490 -1.62 -21.97 -10.59
CA ASP A 490 -2.20 -21.37 -9.39
C ASP A 490 -1.14 -21.01 -8.35
N ALA A 491 -0.07 -21.80 -8.22
CA ALA A 491 1.06 -21.47 -7.35
C ALA A 491 1.79 -20.19 -7.82
N HIS A 492 2.09 -20.07 -9.12
CA HIS A 492 2.68 -18.86 -9.68
C HIS A 492 1.76 -17.63 -9.52
N ILE A 493 0.44 -17.83 -9.66
CA ILE A 493 -0.55 -16.74 -9.44
C ILE A 493 -0.48 -16.28 -7.98
N ARG A 494 -0.51 -17.19 -7.01
CA ARG A 494 -0.39 -16.83 -5.59
C ARG A 494 0.96 -16.19 -5.27
N GLY A 495 2.06 -16.71 -5.82
CA GLY A 495 3.40 -16.13 -5.69
C GLY A 495 3.50 -14.71 -6.28
N HIS A 496 2.85 -14.46 -7.43
CA HIS A 496 2.73 -13.13 -8.00
C HIS A 496 2.01 -12.15 -7.07
N PHE A 497 0.90 -12.55 -6.46
CA PHE A 497 0.19 -11.70 -5.51
C PHE A 497 0.98 -11.51 -4.20
N ALA A 498 1.77 -12.49 -3.76
CA ALA A 498 2.71 -12.33 -2.64
C ALA A 498 3.78 -11.27 -2.96
N LEU A 499 4.34 -11.28 -4.18
CA LEU A 499 5.26 -10.25 -4.66
C LEU A 499 4.60 -8.87 -4.74
N CYS A 500 3.36 -8.78 -5.25
CA CYS A 500 2.61 -7.54 -5.33
C CYS A 500 2.26 -6.99 -3.93
N PHE A 501 1.95 -7.85 -2.97
CA PHE A 501 1.72 -7.48 -1.58
C PHE A 501 3.00 -6.93 -0.92
N LEU A 502 4.14 -7.57 -1.16
CA LEU A 502 5.45 -7.07 -0.68
C LEU A 502 5.77 -5.71 -1.29
N ALA A 503 5.57 -5.54 -2.60
CA ALA A 503 5.77 -4.26 -3.29
C ALA A 503 4.83 -3.17 -2.74
N LEU A 504 3.55 -3.48 -2.51
CA LEU A 504 2.60 -2.56 -1.89
C LEU A 504 3.04 -2.18 -0.47
N SER A 505 3.53 -3.14 0.31
CA SER A 505 4.02 -2.91 1.69
C SER A 505 5.21 -1.95 1.70
N ILE A 506 6.15 -2.12 0.78
CA ILE A 506 7.28 -1.20 0.60
C ILE A 506 6.80 0.18 0.17
N MET A 507 5.89 0.26 -0.80
CA MET A 507 5.33 1.52 -1.30
C MET A 507 4.62 2.30 -0.19
N ARG A 508 3.74 1.63 0.56
CA ARG A 508 3.00 2.25 1.67
C ARG A 508 3.89 2.66 2.84
N TYR A 509 4.90 1.85 3.16
CA TYR A 509 5.89 2.23 4.15
C TYR A 509 6.74 3.44 3.71
N THR A 510 7.07 3.52 2.43
CA THR A 510 7.78 4.68 1.85
C THR A 510 6.92 5.94 1.92
N GLN A 511 5.62 5.85 1.60
CA GLN A 511 4.66 6.95 1.78
C GLN A 511 4.59 7.39 3.24
N TYR A 512 4.48 6.45 4.18
CA TYR A 512 4.47 6.72 5.61
C TYR A 512 5.73 7.49 6.07
N LEU A 513 6.93 7.11 5.60
CA LEU A 513 8.18 7.81 5.93
C LEU A 513 8.19 9.24 5.38
N LEU A 514 7.72 9.45 4.15
CA LEU A 514 7.63 10.77 3.52
C LEU A 514 6.60 11.67 4.22
N GLU A 515 5.42 11.15 4.55
CA GLU A 515 4.39 11.88 5.31
C GLU A 515 4.91 12.34 6.66
N ARG A 516 5.60 11.47 7.38
CA ARG A 516 6.20 11.78 8.69
C ARG A 516 7.31 12.83 8.60
N SER A 517 7.99 12.94 7.48
CA SER A 517 9.01 13.98 7.24
C SER A 517 8.44 15.32 6.79
N GLY A 518 7.11 15.40 6.57
CA GLY A 518 6.46 16.60 6.04
C GLY A 518 6.67 16.80 4.53
N SER A 519 7.10 15.77 3.79
CA SER A 519 7.29 15.85 2.34
C SER A 519 5.98 16.01 1.59
N THR A 520 6.00 16.75 0.48
CA THR A 520 4.89 16.84 -0.49
C THR A 520 4.98 15.78 -1.60
N SER A 521 6.01 14.92 -1.57
CA SER A 521 6.30 13.92 -2.62
C SER A 521 5.71 12.53 -2.31
N VAL A 522 4.53 12.46 -1.69
CA VAL A 522 3.95 11.23 -1.13
C VAL A 522 3.29 10.31 -2.16
N SER A 523 3.01 10.75 -3.39
CA SER A 523 2.30 9.92 -4.36
C SER A 523 3.12 8.70 -4.81
N ALA A 524 2.45 7.56 -5.04
CA ALA A 524 3.09 6.34 -5.54
C ALA A 524 3.85 6.58 -6.85
N ALA A 525 3.31 7.39 -7.76
CA ALA A 525 3.97 7.73 -9.01
C ALA A 525 5.33 8.41 -8.80
N LYS A 526 5.43 9.41 -7.90
CA LYS A 526 6.70 10.08 -7.58
C LYS A 526 7.73 9.14 -6.95
N ILE A 527 7.27 8.21 -6.11
CA ILE A 527 8.15 7.19 -5.51
C ILE A 527 8.68 6.25 -6.60
N MET A 528 7.82 5.82 -7.52
CA MET A 528 8.23 4.99 -8.66
C MET A 528 9.21 5.74 -9.57
N ASP A 529 8.99 7.03 -9.84
CA ASP A 529 9.93 7.86 -10.60
C ASP A 529 11.29 7.94 -9.90
N ALA A 530 11.32 8.02 -8.56
CA ALA A 530 12.55 7.99 -7.79
C ALA A 530 13.31 6.65 -7.90
N ILE A 531 12.61 5.56 -8.22
CA ILE A 531 13.23 4.23 -8.40
C ILE A 531 13.67 4.01 -9.85
N ARG A 532 12.91 4.47 -10.84
CA ARG A 532 13.16 4.15 -12.26
C ARG A 532 14.03 5.17 -13.00
N GLU A 533 14.03 6.46 -12.59
CA GLU A 533 14.69 7.52 -13.36
C GLU A 533 16.18 7.73 -13.07
N PRO A 534 16.68 7.54 -11.81
CA PRO A 534 18.09 7.83 -11.55
C PRO A 534 19.03 7.00 -12.42
N LEU A 535 19.88 7.71 -13.15
CA LEU A 535 20.78 7.17 -14.17
C LEU A 535 22.21 7.64 -13.91
N VAL A 536 23.19 6.76 -14.07
CA VAL A 536 24.62 7.10 -14.08
C VAL A 536 25.23 6.80 -15.42
N LEU A 537 26.19 7.65 -15.81
CA LEU A 537 27.13 7.39 -16.89
C LEU A 537 28.44 6.85 -16.30
N VAL A 538 29.07 5.95 -17.02
CA VAL A 538 30.33 5.32 -16.62
C VAL A 538 31.39 5.65 -17.68
N GLN A 539 32.42 6.38 -17.28
CA GLN A 539 33.46 6.86 -18.19
C GLN A 539 34.84 6.37 -17.76
N GLY A 540 35.73 6.14 -18.72
CA GLY A 540 37.07 5.62 -18.50
C GLY A 540 37.13 4.09 -18.40
N ASN A 541 38.35 3.54 -18.44
CA ASN A 541 38.59 2.11 -18.43
C ASN A 541 38.95 1.61 -17.02
N TYR A 542 38.48 0.41 -16.68
CA TYR A 542 38.84 -0.24 -15.41
C TYR A 542 40.36 -0.33 -15.24
N PRO A 543 40.94 0.02 -14.09
CA PRO A 543 40.29 0.40 -12.82
C PRO A 543 40.04 1.90 -12.63
N LYS A 544 40.35 2.77 -13.59
CA LYS A 544 40.20 4.24 -13.53
C LYS A 544 38.85 4.68 -14.07
N VAL A 545 37.77 4.19 -13.47
CA VAL A 545 36.41 4.48 -13.88
C VAL A 545 35.82 5.62 -13.04
N ILE A 546 35.20 6.57 -13.70
CA ILE A 546 34.39 7.64 -13.09
C ILE A 546 32.92 7.40 -13.34
N VAL A 547 32.12 7.49 -12.29
CA VAL A 547 30.67 7.33 -12.28
C VAL A 547 30.04 8.72 -12.05
N THR A 548 29.28 9.18 -13.02
CA THR A 548 28.64 10.50 -13.00
C THR A 548 27.13 10.35 -13.05
N PRO A 549 26.37 10.84 -12.04
CA PRO A 549 24.90 10.88 -12.11
C PRO A 549 24.44 11.78 -13.26
N ALA A 550 23.72 11.19 -14.21
CA ALA A 550 23.20 11.89 -15.38
C ALA A 550 21.75 12.36 -15.16
N ARG A 551 20.99 11.59 -14.39
CA ARG A 551 19.62 11.93 -14.00
C ARG A 551 19.39 11.57 -12.54
N ILE A 552 18.69 12.48 -11.83
CA ILE A 552 18.25 12.28 -10.46
C ILE A 552 17.05 13.18 -10.21
N ASN A 553 16.11 12.76 -9.38
CA ASN A 553 14.97 13.61 -9.01
C ASN A 553 14.96 13.92 -7.50
N GLN A 554 14.18 14.91 -7.12
CA GLN A 554 14.10 15.41 -5.75
C GLN A 554 13.63 14.33 -4.77
N THR A 555 12.64 13.52 -5.17
CA THR A 555 12.10 12.42 -4.33
C THR A 555 13.15 11.37 -4.01
N TYR A 556 14.06 11.06 -4.96
CA TYR A 556 15.19 10.17 -4.70
C TYR A 556 16.11 10.73 -3.60
N LEU A 557 16.43 12.03 -3.68
CA LEU A 557 17.30 12.68 -2.68
C LEU A 557 16.66 12.70 -1.29
N GLU A 558 15.37 13.02 -1.21
CA GLU A 558 14.60 13.00 0.04
C GLU A 558 14.59 11.59 0.65
N LEU A 559 14.24 10.58 -0.14
CA LEU A 559 14.21 9.18 0.32
C LEU A 559 15.60 8.66 0.70
N SER A 560 16.63 8.98 -0.09
CA SER A 560 18.00 8.57 0.24
C SER A 560 18.46 9.14 1.58
N ASN A 561 18.10 10.38 1.88
CA ASN A 561 18.38 11.02 3.16
C ASN A 561 17.59 10.36 4.31
N LEU A 562 16.28 10.16 4.14
CA LEU A 562 15.41 9.48 5.13
C LEU A 562 15.87 8.05 5.44
N LEU A 563 16.41 7.35 4.44
CA LEU A 563 16.95 6.00 4.58
C LEU A 563 18.40 5.99 5.11
N GLY A 564 18.99 7.14 5.40
CA GLY A 564 20.34 7.26 5.94
C GLY A 564 21.44 6.89 4.94
N MET A 565 21.18 7.03 3.63
CA MET A 565 22.16 6.79 2.58
C MET A 565 23.21 7.91 2.56
N LYS A 566 24.43 7.59 2.14
CA LYS A 566 25.45 8.61 1.97
C LYS A 566 25.12 9.51 0.77
N PRO A 567 25.39 10.82 0.85
CA PRO A 567 25.11 11.72 -0.25
C PRO A 567 25.92 11.37 -1.49
N LEU A 568 25.28 11.46 -2.66
CA LEU A 568 25.92 11.31 -3.95
C LEU A 568 26.82 12.52 -4.23
N ARG A 569 27.88 12.31 -5.02
CA ARG A 569 28.76 13.36 -5.53
C ARG A 569 28.54 13.55 -7.01
N LYS A 570 28.96 14.71 -7.55
CA LYS A 570 28.89 14.99 -8.99
C LYS A 570 29.65 13.95 -9.81
N ASN A 571 30.85 13.58 -9.34
CA ASN A 571 31.67 12.53 -9.93
C ASN A 571 32.16 11.60 -8.81
N MET A 572 32.17 10.31 -9.05
CA MET A 572 32.50 9.28 -8.05
C MET A 572 33.39 8.22 -8.65
N THR A 573 34.29 7.67 -7.84
CA THR A 573 34.90 6.39 -8.15
C THR A 573 33.91 5.24 -7.90
N LEU A 574 34.18 4.05 -8.45
CA LEU A 574 33.37 2.84 -8.19
C LEU A 574 33.16 2.59 -6.69
N THR A 575 34.24 2.76 -5.90
CA THR A 575 34.16 2.59 -4.43
C THR A 575 33.28 3.62 -3.76
N GLN A 576 33.31 4.89 -4.22
CA GLN A 576 32.46 5.94 -3.69
C GLN A 576 30.99 5.71 -4.05
N PHE A 577 30.71 5.32 -5.30
CA PHE A 577 29.37 4.96 -5.76
C PHE A 577 28.80 3.78 -4.94
N ARG A 578 29.55 2.69 -4.82
CA ARG A 578 29.18 1.53 -3.99
C ARG A 578 28.93 1.91 -2.52
N SER A 579 29.74 2.82 -1.98
CA SER A 579 29.55 3.32 -0.60
C SER A 579 28.26 4.10 -0.42
N ALA A 580 27.82 4.85 -1.43
CA ALA A 580 26.60 5.66 -1.39
C ALA A 580 25.34 4.84 -1.68
N THR A 581 25.38 3.96 -2.67
CA THR A 581 24.20 3.24 -3.19
C THR A 581 24.10 1.78 -2.73
N LYS A 582 25.21 1.18 -2.26
CA LYS A 582 25.40 -0.26 -2.02
C LYS A 582 25.41 -1.11 -3.29
N LEU A 583 25.37 -0.50 -4.48
CA LEU A 583 25.41 -1.19 -5.77
C LEU A 583 26.86 -1.36 -6.24
N ASP A 584 27.18 -2.52 -6.81
CA ASP A 584 28.51 -2.86 -7.29
C ASP A 584 28.58 -2.87 -8.82
N LEU A 585 28.89 -1.72 -9.41
CA LEU A 585 29.04 -1.56 -10.86
C LEU A 585 30.13 -2.43 -11.49
N THR A 586 31.05 -3.03 -10.71
CA THR A 586 32.05 -3.94 -11.30
C THR A 586 31.43 -5.17 -11.93
N LYS A 587 30.19 -5.53 -11.55
CA LYS A 587 29.40 -6.60 -12.17
C LYS A 587 28.99 -6.28 -13.61
N ASN A 588 28.80 -5.00 -13.94
CA ASN A 588 28.38 -4.54 -15.27
C ASN A 588 29.55 -4.26 -16.20
N LEU A 589 30.80 -4.15 -15.66
CA LEU A 589 32.00 -3.76 -16.40
C LEU A 589 32.93 -4.94 -16.72
N LYS A 590 32.56 -6.14 -16.31
CA LYS A 590 33.22 -7.40 -16.64
C LYS A 590 32.57 -8.06 -17.84
#